data_79f407b84372ea9351e2acf00eb3b86c
#
_entry.id   79f407b84372ea9351e2acf00eb3b86c
#
_cell.length_a   1.000
_cell.length_b   1.000
_cell.length_c   1.000
_cell.angle_alpha   90.00
_cell.angle_beta   90.00
_cell.angle_gamma   90.00
#
_symmetry.space_group_name_H-M   'P 1'
#
loop_
_entity.id
_entity.type
_entity.pdbx_description
1 polymer ?
#
loop_
_entity_poly.entity_id
_entity_poly.type
_entity_poly.pdbx_seq_one_letter_code
_entity_poly.pdbx_strand_id
1 'polypeptide(L)'
;MNSAKMVLPPNQPPSLSMELALHGSPDVTRRKFLASAGAAAVGFTILRPQLVRGSSANSKINLGLIGCGGRGSWIADLFVKNGNYNLVAVADYFQDRAAAAGGKLNVPEEKRFTTLSGYKRLLEQNLDAVAIESPPYFHPEQAAAAVDAGKHVYLAKPVAVDVPGCQSVAASGAKATQKKLAFRVDFQTRAMPAYQEVLSRIHKGDIGQLITVYAEYQTNLMFEDRDAQLRKDPKNPEVRLRAWGIDRLLSGDVITEQNIHALDVATWIVNADPIKAYGTGGRARPFLGDCWDHFSLLFYFPNNLVVSFTSKQAGFGFDDIMVRAHGTTGTAETNYGGKCWLHSREDVFNGDTDNIYQVGVEKNIASFFEDITKSDCSNSTVKPSVRSNLTTILGRTAAYKGGEVTWEQLLKKNEKWVADLKGLKG
;
A
#
# COMPACT_ATOMS: atom_id res chain seq x y z
N MET A 1 -46.99 -23.85 -38.21
CA MET A 1 -46.67 -25.12 -38.91
C MET A 1 -45.36 -25.63 -38.31
N ASN A 2 -45.46 -26.77 -37.61
CA ASN A 2 -44.51 -27.82 -37.28
C ASN A 2 -43.04 -27.46 -36.99
N SER A 3 -42.60 -27.50 -35.73
CA SER A 3 -42.21 -28.66 -34.91
C SER A 3 -41.24 -29.66 -35.54
N ALA A 4 -40.01 -29.68 -35.06
CA ALA A 4 -39.28 -30.94 -34.90
C ALA A 4 -38.27 -30.78 -33.73
N LYS A 5 -38.59 -31.41 -32.62
CA LYS A 5 -37.64 -31.74 -31.53
C LYS A 5 -36.75 -32.90 -31.98
N MET A 6 -35.42 -32.79 -31.78
CA MET A 6 -34.54 -33.91 -31.89
C MET A 6 -33.97 -34.23 -30.47
N VAL A 7 -34.30 -35.41 -29.98
CA VAL A 7 -33.84 -36.00 -28.71
C VAL A 7 -32.66 -36.89 -29.03
N LEU A 8 -31.55 -36.73 -28.33
CA LEU A 8 -30.41 -37.66 -28.33
C LEU A 8 -30.33 -38.43 -27.00
N PRO A 9 -29.98 -39.70 -27.01
CA PRO A 9 -30.00 -40.57 -25.84
C PRO A 9 -28.68 -40.48 -25.01
N PRO A 10 -28.67 -40.98 -23.74
CA PRO A 10 -27.54 -40.88 -22.84
C PRO A 10 -26.53 -42.01 -23.07
N ASN A 11 -25.23 -41.66 -23.10
CA ASN A 11 -24.13 -42.62 -23.07
C ASN A 11 -23.67 -42.87 -21.63
N GLN A 12 -23.67 -44.12 -21.22
CA GLN A 12 -23.03 -44.63 -20.01
C GLN A 12 -21.55 -44.96 -20.30
N PRO A 13 -20.63 -44.80 -19.31
CA PRO A 13 -19.26 -45.25 -19.45
C PRO A 13 -19.08 -46.74 -19.03
N PRO A 14 -18.12 -47.47 -19.61
CA PRO A 14 -17.87 -48.87 -19.27
C PRO A 14 -17.02 -49.00 -17.98
N SER A 15 -17.41 -49.99 -17.19
CA SER A 15 -16.67 -50.51 -16.03
C SER A 15 -15.47 -51.33 -16.48
N LEU A 16 -14.28 -51.07 -15.95
CA LEU A 16 -13.09 -51.90 -16.02
C LEU A 16 -12.72 -52.37 -14.61
N SER A 17 -13.02 -53.60 -14.31
CA SER A 17 -12.49 -54.37 -13.20
C SER A 17 -11.07 -54.82 -13.54
N MET A 18 -10.10 -54.57 -12.66
CA MET A 18 -8.76 -55.11 -12.75
C MET A 18 -8.39 -55.75 -11.42
N GLU A 19 -8.22 -57.07 -11.46
CA GLU A 19 -7.80 -57.92 -10.37
C GLU A 19 -6.38 -57.58 -9.87
N LEU A 20 -6.24 -57.53 -8.53
CA LEU A 20 -4.94 -57.47 -7.87
C LEU A 20 -4.34 -58.85 -7.72
N ALA A 21 -3.20 -59.08 -8.36
CA ALA A 21 -2.32 -60.21 -8.06
C ALA A 21 -1.38 -59.85 -6.90
N LEU A 22 -1.50 -60.58 -5.80
CA LEU A 22 -0.60 -60.52 -4.64
C LEU A 22 0.72 -61.20 -4.97
N HIS A 23 1.84 -60.47 -4.93
CA HIS A 23 3.19 -61.04 -4.84
C HIS A 23 3.86 -60.62 -3.56
N GLY A 24 4.40 -61.61 -2.84
CA GLY A 24 4.89 -61.56 -1.48
C GLY A 24 6.08 -60.62 -1.24
N SER A 25 6.09 -60.04 -0.04
CA SER A 25 7.16 -59.25 0.53
C SER A 25 8.28 -60.14 1.08
N PRO A 26 9.56 -59.83 0.87
CA PRO A 26 10.64 -60.43 1.65
C PRO A 26 10.81 -59.72 2.98
N ASP A 27 10.82 -60.53 4.06
CA ASP A 27 11.13 -60.09 5.43
C ASP A 27 12.49 -59.39 5.53
N VAL A 28 12.44 -58.10 5.90
CA VAL A 28 13.64 -57.33 6.29
C VAL A 28 13.76 -57.37 7.81
N THR A 29 14.67 -58.20 8.31
CA THR A 29 14.94 -58.32 9.74
C THR A 29 15.59 -57.05 10.32
N ARG A 30 15.24 -56.70 11.57
CA ARG A 30 15.74 -55.55 12.34
C ARG A 30 17.28 -55.36 12.29
N ARG A 31 18.06 -56.45 12.06
CA ARG A 31 19.54 -56.35 11.94
C ARG A 31 20.04 -55.75 10.62
N LYS A 32 19.28 -55.87 9.51
CA LYS A 32 19.67 -55.23 8.23
C LYS A 32 19.37 -53.74 8.19
N PHE A 33 18.41 -53.28 9.00
CA PHE A 33 18.08 -51.85 9.10
C PHE A 33 19.17 -51.04 9.88
N LEU A 34 19.84 -51.67 10.83
CA LEU A 34 20.88 -51.02 11.63
C LEU A 34 22.29 -51.05 10.99
N ALA A 35 22.51 -51.88 9.97
CA ALA A 35 23.79 -51.95 9.27
C ALA A 35 23.94 -50.97 8.10
N SER A 36 22.86 -50.31 7.64
CA SER A 36 22.89 -49.29 6.61
C SER A 36 22.91 -47.83 7.16
N ALA A 37 22.96 -47.67 8.48
CA ALA A 37 23.00 -46.36 9.14
C ALA A 37 24.43 -45.79 9.40
N GLY A 38 25.43 -46.43 8.84
CA GLY A 38 26.83 -45.98 9.01
C GLY A 38 27.42 -45.50 7.69
N ALA A 39 27.28 -44.23 7.36
CA ALA A 39 28.07 -43.35 6.51
C ALA A 39 27.16 -42.44 5.63
N ALA A 40 26.35 -41.61 6.26
CA ALA A 40 25.93 -40.36 5.66
C ALA A 40 26.11 -39.30 6.76
N ALA A 41 27.14 -38.51 6.66
CA ALA A 41 27.26 -37.26 7.40
C ALA A 41 26.12 -36.37 6.95
N VAL A 42 24.95 -36.54 7.57
CA VAL A 42 23.82 -35.60 7.41
C VAL A 42 24.27 -34.34 8.12
N GLY A 43 24.70 -33.35 7.33
CA GLY A 43 24.82 -31.99 7.80
C GLY A 43 23.50 -31.57 8.39
N PHE A 44 23.39 -31.52 9.70
CA PHE A 44 22.27 -30.88 10.38
C PHE A 44 22.31 -29.41 10.00
N THR A 45 21.57 -29.05 8.93
CA THR A 45 21.20 -27.67 8.72
C THR A 45 20.25 -27.35 9.85
N ILE A 46 20.73 -26.64 10.86
CA ILE A 46 19.87 -26.05 11.89
C ILE A 46 19.02 -25.01 11.15
N LEU A 47 17.87 -25.46 10.68
CA LEU A 47 16.83 -24.55 10.20
C LEU A 47 16.49 -23.66 11.39
N ARG A 48 16.60 -22.33 11.18
CA ARG A 48 16.16 -21.37 12.20
C ARG A 48 14.74 -21.74 12.64
N PRO A 49 14.39 -21.66 13.93
CA PRO A 49 13.08 -22.06 14.45
C PRO A 49 11.88 -21.47 13.71
N GLN A 50 12.08 -20.36 13.01
CA GLN A 50 11.09 -19.69 12.15
C GLN A 50 10.72 -20.48 10.87
N LEU A 51 11.57 -21.41 10.41
CA LEU A 51 11.31 -22.26 9.24
C LEU A 51 10.62 -23.59 9.60
N VAL A 52 10.55 -23.94 10.88
CA VAL A 52 9.92 -25.17 11.39
C VAL A 52 8.52 -24.93 11.96
N ARG A 53 8.05 -23.69 11.99
CA ARG A 53 6.61 -23.42 12.24
C ARG A 53 5.83 -23.95 11.05
N GLY A 54 5.53 -25.24 11.09
CA GLY A 54 4.44 -25.81 10.33
C GLY A 54 3.24 -24.91 10.57
N SER A 55 2.71 -24.30 9.52
CA SER A 55 1.52 -23.48 9.56
C SER A 55 0.39 -24.34 10.12
N SER A 56 0.19 -24.34 11.45
CA SER A 56 -1.14 -24.62 11.92
C SER A 56 -2.02 -23.53 11.33
N ALA A 57 -3.01 -23.91 10.54
CA ALA A 57 -3.98 -23.00 9.92
C ALA A 57 -4.72 -22.10 10.93
N ASN A 58 -4.33 -22.15 12.21
CA ASN A 58 -4.90 -21.44 13.36
C ASN A 58 -3.91 -20.53 14.11
N SER A 59 -2.66 -20.36 13.69
CA SER A 59 -1.75 -19.46 14.39
C SER A 59 -1.88 -18.03 13.87
N LYS A 60 -2.28 -17.11 14.75
CA LYS A 60 -2.36 -15.68 14.43
C LYS A 60 -0.96 -15.10 14.15
N ILE A 61 -0.89 -14.12 13.26
CA ILE A 61 0.31 -13.35 12.94
C ILE A 61 0.56 -12.35 14.07
N ASN A 62 1.73 -12.38 14.69
CA ASN A 62 2.17 -11.40 15.68
C ASN A 62 2.57 -10.11 14.97
N LEU A 63 1.80 -9.05 15.19
CA LEU A 63 1.91 -7.76 14.53
C LEU A 63 2.50 -6.70 15.46
N GLY A 64 3.40 -5.88 14.97
CA GLY A 64 3.83 -4.62 15.59
C GLY A 64 3.23 -3.42 14.85
N LEU A 65 2.86 -2.35 15.58
CA LEU A 65 2.41 -1.09 14.99
C LEU A 65 3.49 -0.01 15.16
N ILE A 66 3.90 0.63 14.09
CA ILE A 66 4.79 1.80 14.09
C ILE A 66 3.99 3.02 13.62
N GLY A 67 3.78 3.99 14.53
CA GLY A 67 2.90 5.14 14.30
C GLY A 67 1.50 4.92 14.89
N CYS A 68 1.28 5.47 16.10
CA CYS A 68 0.06 5.30 16.89
C CYS A 68 -0.89 6.51 16.79
N GLY A 69 -0.80 7.29 15.72
CA GLY A 69 -1.72 8.39 15.44
C GLY A 69 -3.14 7.90 15.15
N GLY A 70 -4.05 8.82 14.80
CA GLY A 70 -5.46 8.48 14.54
C GLY A 70 -5.62 7.34 13.52
N ARG A 71 -4.92 7.44 12.35
CA ARG A 71 -4.97 6.38 11.33
C ARG A 71 -4.31 5.08 11.82
N GLY A 72 -3.10 5.14 12.40
CA GLY A 72 -2.41 3.92 12.84
C GLY A 72 -3.18 3.16 13.91
N SER A 73 -3.76 3.84 14.90
CA SER A 73 -4.62 3.21 15.92
C SER A 73 -5.88 2.60 15.32
N TRP A 74 -6.48 3.23 14.30
CA TRP A 74 -7.63 2.70 13.59
C TRP A 74 -7.27 1.47 12.74
N ILE A 75 -6.16 1.52 11.99
CA ILE A 75 -5.63 0.39 11.21
C ILE A 75 -5.34 -0.80 12.12
N ALA A 76 -4.68 -0.59 13.27
CA ALA A 76 -4.39 -1.66 14.23
C ALA A 76 -5.68 -2.30 14.79
N ASP A 77 -6.73 -1.50 15.03
CA ASP A 77 -8.04 -2.00 15.45
C ASP A 77 -8.67 -2.90 14.36
N LEU A 78 -8.52 -2.54 13.06
CA LEU A 78 -8.99 -3.36 11.95
C LEU A 78 -8.17 -4.67 11.81
N PHE A 79 -6.86 -4.63 12.05
CA PHE A 79 -6.04 -5.85 12.10
C PHE A 79 -6.51 -6.81 13.21
N VAL A 80 -6.79 -6.28 14.41
CA VAL A 80 -7.31 -7.08 15.53
C VAL A 80 -8.70 -7.64 15.21
N LYS A 81 -9.60 -6.81 14.65
CA LYS A 81 -10.96 -7.23 14.24
C LYS A 81 -10.97 -8.27 13.11
N ASN A 82 -9.97 -8.28 12.24
CA ASN A 82 -9.80 -9.32 11.23
C ASN A 82 -9.68 -10.73 11.85
N GLY A 83 -9.21 -10.83 13.10
CA GLY A 83 -9.15 -12.07 13.85
C GLY A 83 -7.89 -12.90 13.62
N ASN A 84 -7.13 -12.66 12.57
CA ASN A 84 -5.93 -13.40 12.19
C ASN A 84 -4.63 -12.80 12.73
N TYR A 85 -4.71 -11.70 13.48
CA TYR A 85 -3.55 -10.98 13.99
C TYR A 85 -3.62 -10.80 15.49
N ASN A 86 -2.45 -10.84 16.14
CA ASN A 86 -2.22 -10.42 17.52
C ASN A 86 -1.39 -9.16 17.52
N LEU A 87 -1.89 -8.05 18.03
CA LEU A 87 -1.08 -6.86 18.23
C LEU A 87 -0.21 -7.06 19.48
N VAL A 88 1.11 -7.18 19.26
CA VAL A 88 2.08 -7.54 20.32
C VAL A 88 2.80 -6.33 20.88
N ALA A 89 3.10 -5.35 20.03
CA ALA A 89 3.88 -4.17 20.40
C ALA A 89 3.45 -2.94 19.59
N VAL A 90 3.65 -1.75 20.17
CA VAL A 90 3.42 -0.47 19.49
C VAL A 90 4.61 0.47 19.67
N ALA A 91 4.86 1.33 18.68
CA ALA A 91 5.88 2.37 18.73
C ALA A 91 5.34 3.68 18.16
N ASP A 92 5.54 4.77 18.88
CA ASP A 92 5.30 6.15 18.40
C ASP A 92 6.35 7.07 19.02
N TYR A 93 6.65 8.19 18.37
CA TYR A 93 7.50 9.18 19.00
C TYR A 93 6.89 9.68 20.33
N PHE A 94 5.57 9.90 20.35
CA PHE A 94 4.83 10.47 21.48
C PHE A 94 4.35 9.40 22.45
N GLN A 95 4.74 9.55 23.71
CA GLN A 95 4.34 8.62 24.78
C GLN A 95 2.81 8.55 24.94
N ASP A 96 2.11 9.68 24.87
CA ASP A 96 0.65 9.73 24.97
C ASP A 96 -0.04 8.91 23.87
N ARG A 97 0.48 8.94 22.63
CA ARG A 97 -0.04 8.16 21.50
C ARG A 97 0.24 6.66 21.68
N ALA A 98 1.47 6.30 22.05
CA ALA A 98 1.82 4.90 22.31
C ALA A 98 1.02 4.32 23.49
N ALA A 99 0.83 5.10 24.56
CA ALA A 99 0.03 4.70 25.71
C ALA A 99 -1.46 4.55 25.36
N ALA A 100 -2.04 5.50 24.62
CA ALA A 100 -3.45 5.45 24.22
C ALA A 100 -3.76 4.26 23.30
N ALA A 101 -2.94 4.05 22.25
CA ALA A 101 -3.11 2.91 21.34
C ALA A 101 -2.87 1.58 22.06
N GLY A 102 -1.81 1.48 22.86
CA GLY A 102 -1.49 0.28 23.63
C GLY A 102 -2.57 -0.06 24.67
N GLY A 103 -3.11 0.94 25.36
CA GLY A 103 -4.21 0.74 26.31
C GLY A 103 -5.50 0.26 25.64
N LYS A 104 -5.89 0.91 24.52
CA LYS A 104 -7.08 0.54 23.73
C LYS A 104 -7.00 -0.89 23.18
N LEU A 105 -5.81 -1.32 22.76
CA LEU A 105 -5.59 -2.59 22.04
C LEU A 105 -4.93 -3.67 22.92
N ASN A 106 -4.90 -3.47 24.25
CA ASN A 106 -4.38 -4.41 25.24
C ASN A 106 -2.91 -4.81 25.05
N VAL A 107 -2.07 -3.90 24.55
CA VAL A 107 -0.62 -4.10 24.48
C VAL A 107 0.00 -3.77 25.85
N PRO A 108 0.80 -4.66 26.46
CA PRO A 108 1.45 -4.40 27.75
C PRO A 108 2.35 -3.15 27.73
N GLU A 109 2.53 -2.48 28.87
CA GLU A 109 3.29 -1.21 28.93
C GLU A 109 4.75 -1.38 28.49
N GLU A 110 5.38 -2.47 28.86
CA GLU A 110 6.76 -2.82 28.47
C GLU A 110 6.94 -3.10 26.97
N LYS A 111 5.84 -3.18 26.23
CA LYS A 111 5.80 -3.35 24.77
C LYS A 111 5.36 -2.07 24.04
N ARG A 112 5.30 -0.93 24.74
CA ARG A 112 4.97 0.38 24.18
C ARG A 112 6.26 1.22 24.09
N PHE A 113 6.79 1.36 22.91
CA PHE A 113 8.08 2.01 22.66
C PHE A 113 7.89 3.45 22.22
N THR A 114 8.79 4.33 22.64
CA THR A 114 8.72 5.77 22.33
C THR A 114 10.03 6.29 21.78
N THR A 115 10.05 7.52 21.30
CA THR A 115 11.14 8.24 20.64
C THR A 115 11.32 7.90 19.15
N LEU A 116 12.18 8.62 18.43
CA LEU A 116 12.44 8.38 17.01
C LEU A 116 12.98 6.97 16.74
N SER A 117 13.74 6.41 17.68
CA SER A 117 14.32 5.06 17.58
C SER A 117 13.43 3.95 18.17
N GLY A 118 12.29 4.30 18.77
CA GLY A 118 11.38 3.33 19.41
C GLY A 118 10.99 2.14 18.53
N TYR A 119 10.86 2.36 17.21
CA TYR A 119 10.58 1.30 16.25
C TYR A 119 11.67 0.22 16.20
N LYS A 120 12.95 0.53 16.48
CA LYS A 120 14.04 -0.46 16.50
C LYS A 120 13.83 -1.48 17.62
N ARG A 121 13.48 -1.00 18.83
CA ARG A 121 13.13 -1.86 19.97
C ARG A 121 11.86 -2.69 19.72
N LEU A 122 10.90 -2.15 18.98
CA LEU A 122 9.73 -2.90 18.53
C LEU A 122 10.15 -4.05 17.60
N LEU A 123 11.03 -3.82 16.65
CA LEU A 123 11.50 -4.83 15.71
C LEU A 123 12.28 -6.00 16.38
N GLU A 124 12.85 -5.78 17.56
CA GLU A 124 13.51 -6.81 18.38
C GLU A 124 12.53 -7.76 19.06
N GLN A 125 11.22 -7.41 19.08
CA GLN A 125 10.20 -8.24 19.69
C GLN A 125 9.90 -9.48 18.83
N ASN A 126 9.25 -10.47 19.45
CA ASN A 126 8.81 -11.68 18.73
C ASN A 126 7.60 -11.38 17.82
N LEU A 127 7.87 -10.75 16.70
CA LEU A 127 6.90 -10.34 15.68
C LEU A 127 7.09 -11.16 14.41
N ASP A 128 6.01 -11.36 13.68
CA ASP A 128 6.01 -11.90 12.31
C ASP A 128 5.92 -10.74 11.29
N ALA A 129 5.15 -9.70 11.60
CA ALA A 129 4.86 -8.59 10.71
C ALA A 129 4.84 -7.25 11.43
N VAL A 130 4.96 -6.16 10.67
CA VAL A 130 4.76 -4.79 11.14
C VAL A 130 3.84 -4.01 10.21
N ALA A 131 2.99 -3.17 10.80
CA ALA A 131 2.25 -2.11 10.12
C ALA A 131 2.96 -0.78 10.38
N ILE A 132 3.32 -0.06 9.31
CA ILE A 132 4.03 1.22 9.35
C ILE A 132 3.05 2.32 8.94
N GLU A 133 2.62 3.13 9.90
CA GLU A 133 1.62 4.19 9.81
C GLU A 133 2.17 5.54 10.34
N SER A 134 3.48 5.68 10.39
CA SER A 134 4.21 6.91 10.75
C SER A 134 4.09 7.97 9.64
N PRO A 135 4.56 9.21 9.86
CA PRO A 135 4.69 10.16 8.76
C PRO A 135 5.59 9.63 7.63
N PRO A 136 5.25 9.90 6.35
CA PRO A 136 5.93 9.26 5.20
C PRO A 136 7.42 9.56 5.07
N TYR A 137 7.90 10.61 5.71
CA TYR A 137 9.33 10.89 5.82
C TYR A 137 10.13 9.74 6.45
N PHE A 138 9.52 9.00 7.40
CA PHE A 138 10.18 7.91 8.12
C PHE A 138 9.96 6.54 7.46
N HIS A 139 9.04 6.41 6.51
CA HIS A 139 8.68 5.14 5.87
C HIS A 139 9.88 4.40 5.26
N PRO A 140 10.78 5.06 4.49
CA PRO A 140 11.88 4.34 3.84
C PRO A 140 12.84 3.68 4.83
N GLU A 141 13.20 4.39 5.92
CA GLU A 141 14.10 3.87 6.95
C GLU A 141 13.44 2.73 7.73
N GLN A 142 12.18 2.92 8.14
CA GLN A 142 11.44 1.94 8.94
C GLN A 142 11.15 0.67 8.14
N ALA A 143 10.78 0.80 6.86
CA ALA A 143 10.53 -0.33 5.97
C ALA A 143 11.82 -1.14 5.71
N ALA A 144 12.94 -0.47 5.47
CA ALA A 144 14.23 -1.13 5.29
C ALA A 144 14.64 -1.90 6.56
N ALA A 145 14.52 -1.27 7.72
CA ALA A 145 14.85 -1.91 9.01
C ALA A 145 13.93 -3.12 9.29
N ALA A 146 12.65 -3.04 8.98
CA ALA A 146 11.70 -4.14 9.15
C ALA A 146 12.05 -5.35 8.27
N VAL A 147 12.36 -5.11 6.99
CA VAL A 147 12.80 -6.16 6.06
C VAL A 147 14.14 -6.76 6.51
N ASP A 148 15.08 -5.94 7.02
CA ASP A 148 16.34 -6.40 7.55
C ASP A 148 16.17 -7.29 8.78
N ALA A 149 15.25 -6.94 9.66
CA ALA A 149 14.84 -7.74 10.82
C ALA A 149 14.02 -8.99 10.47
N GLY A 150 13.76 -9.27 9.18
CA GLY A 150 13.02 -10.45 8.72
C GLY A 150 11.53 -10.38 9.02
N LYS A 151 10.93 -9.18 9.02
CA LYS A 151 9.50 -8.99 9.25
C LYS A 151 8.75 -8.76 7.94
N HIS A 152 7.54 -9.32 7.82
CA HIS A 152 6.58 -8.92 6.79
C HIS A 152 6.17 -7.47 7.01
N VAL A 153 5.91 -6.72 5.93
CA VAL A 153 5.66 -5.26 6.01
C VAL A 153 4.31 -4.90 5.40
N TYR A 154 3.49 -4.21 6.16
CA TYR A 154 2.32 -3.47 5.70
C TYR A 154 2.65 -1.98 5.81
N LEU A 155 2.76 -1.28 4.67
CA LEU A 155 3.23 0.10 4.60
C LEU A 155 2.10 1.04 4.17
N ALA A 156 1.84 2.07 4.94
CA ALA A 156 0.91 3.13 4.54
C ALA A 156 1.39 3.89 3.28
N LYS A 157 0.42 4.39 2.49
CA LYS A 157 0.69 5.42 1.48
C LYS A 157 0.93 6.80 2.17
N PRO A 158 1.63 7.73 1.55
CA PRO A 158 2.59 7.58 0.45
C PRO A 158 3.84 6.86 0.93
N VAL A 159 4.56 6.21 0.01
CA VAL A 159 5.71 5.38 0.40
C VAL A 159 6.92 6.20 0.85
N ALA A 160 7.04 7.45 0.39
CA ALA A 160 8.12 8.38 0.73
C ALA A 160 7.76 9.82 0.39
N VAL A 161 8.63 10.75 0.77
CA VAL A 161 8.49 12.20 0.47
C VAL A 161 9.37 12.67 -0.68
N ASP A 162 10.36 11.87 -1.10
CA ASP A 162 11.37 12.23 -2.10
C ASP A 162 11.77 11.03 -2.98
N VAL A 163 12.57 11.30 -4.02
CA VAL A 163 13.03 10.28 -4.97
C VAL A 163 13.90 9.21 -4.29
N PRO A 164 14.92 9.55 -3.50
CA PRO A 164 15.73 8.55 -2.79
C PRO A 164 14.91 7.65 -1.86
N GLY A 165 13.91 8.21 -1.18
CA GLY A 165 12.99 7.45 -0.34
C GLY A 165 12.16 6.45 -1.14
N CYS A 166 11.62 6.86 -2.29
CA CYS A 166 10.91 5.97 -3.22
C CYS A 166 11.81 4.82 -3.69
N GLN A 167 13.05 5.10 -4.06
CA GLN A 167 14.03 4.10 -4.46
C GLN A 167 14.38 3.13 -3.30
N SER A 168 14.50 3.65 -2.09
CA SER A 168 14.75 2.84 -0.88
C SER A 168 13.59 1.87 -0.62
N VAL A 169 12.34 2.31 -0.76
CA VAL A 169 11.16 1.43 -0.61
C VAL A 169 11.11 0.38 -1.74
N ALA A 170 11.41 0.76 -2.97
CA ALA A 170 11.52 -0.19 -4.08
C ALA A 170 12.58 -1.28 -3.81
N ALA A 171 13.77 -0.87 -3.33
CA ALA A 171 14.83 -1.79 -2.93
C ALA A 171 14.43 -2.69 -1.76
N SER A 172 13.71 -2.15 -0.77
CA SER A 172 13.18 -2.90 0.37
C SER A 172 12.16 -3.96 -0.09
N GLY A 173 11.27 -3.63 -1.02
CA GLY A 173 10.34 -4.59 -1.62
C GLY A 173 11.06 -5.72 -2.37
N ALA A 174 12.07 -5.40 -3.18
CA ALA A 174 12.88 -6.40 -3.88
C ALA A 174 13.65 -7.30 -2.88
N LYS A 175 14.20 -6.73 -1.81
CA LYS A 175 14.86 -7.48 -0.73
C LYS A 175 13.88 -8.36 0.04
N ALA A 176 12.66 -7.88 0.28
CA ALA A 176 11.60 -8.67 0.90
C ALA A 176 11.27 -9.92 0.06
N THR A 177 11.13 -9.77 -1.26
CA THR A 177 10.95 -10.91 -2.19
C THR A 177 12.09 -11.92 -2.07
N GLN A 178 13.35 -11.48 -2.07
CA GLN A 178 14.51 -12.36 -1.90
C GLN A 178 14.51 -13.10 -0.55
N LYS A 179 14.05 -12.43 0.50
CA LYS A 179 13.94 -13.01 1.86
C LYS A 179 12.65 -13.82 2.09
N LYS A 180 11.79 -13.95 1.07
CA LYS A 180 10.46 -14.58 1.18
C LYS A 180 9.57 -13.91 2.23
N LEU A 181 9.56 -12.58 2.22
CA LEU A 181 8.71 -11.75 3.06
C LEU A 181 7.64 -11.07 2.22
N ALA A 182 6.42 -11.02 2.71
CA ALA A 182 5.35 -10.22 2.12
C ALA A 182 5.60 -8.74 2.42
N PHE A 183 5.43 -7.88 1.41
CA PHE A 183 5.51 -6.43 1.50
C PHE A 183 4.33 -5.81 0.75
N ARG A 184 3.34 -5.31 1.47
CA ARG A 184 2.13 -4.71 0.91
C ARG A 184 2.08 -3.21 1.18
N VAL A 185 1.76 -2.42 0.14
CA VAL A 185 1.49 -0.98 0.30
C VAL A 185 -0.02 -0.75 0.34
N ASP A 186 -0.49 0.02 1.34
CA ASP A 186 -1.91 0.27 1.58
C ASP A 186 -2.46 1.40 0.71
N PHE A 187 -2.89 1.06 -0.51
CA PHE A 187 -3.80 1.87 -1.29
C PHE A 187 -5.18 1.25 -1.29
N GLN A 188 -6.12 1.78 -0.49
CA GLN A 188 -7.45 1.23 -0.36
C GLN A 188 -8.24 1.18 -1.68
N THR A 189 -8.02 2.15 -2.58
CA THR A 189 -8.62 2.16 -3.92
C THR A 189 -8.27 0.91 -4.73
N ARG A 190 -7.01 0.46 -4.63
CA ARG A 190 -6.53 -0.73 -5.34
C ARG A 190 -7.13 -2.04 -4.83
N ALA A 191 -7.60 -2.06 -3.58
CA ALA A 191 -8.27 -3.22 -2.98
C ALA A 191 -9.80 -3.20 -3.16
N MET A 192 -10.38 -2.10 -3.65
CA MET A 192 -11.81 -1.95 -3.82
C MET A 192 -12.30 -2.68 -5.08
N PRO A 193 -13.26 -3.63 -4.97
CA PRO A 193 -13.70 -4.45 -6.10
C PRO A 193 -14.23 -3.66 -7.29
N ALA A 194 -14.99 -2.57 -7.05
CA ALA A 194 -15.51 -1.73 -8.11
C ALA A 194 -14.39 -1.05 -8.93
N TYR A 195 -13.31 -0.60 -8.26
CA TYR A 195 -12.12 -0.08 -8.94
C TYR A 195 -11.41 -1.17 -9.73
N GLN A 196 -11.19 -2.33 -9.12
CA GLN A 196 -10.53 -3.46 -9.79
C GLN A 196 -11.25 -3.88 -11.06
N GLU A 197 -12.59 -3.92 -11.03
CA GLU A 197 -13.40 -4.29 -12.20
C GLU A 197 -13.29 -3.23 -13.30
N VAL A 198 -13.49 -1.94 -12.99
CA VAL A 198 -13.35 -0.86 -13.97
C VAL A 198 -11.96 -0.85 -14.59
N LEU A 199 -10.91 -0.95 -13.78
CA LEU A 199 -9.53 -0.94 -14.25
C LEU A 199 -9.20 -2.19 -15.09
N SER A 200 -9.72 -3.36 -14.69
CA SER A 200 -9.58 -4.59 -15.48
C SER A 200 -10.19 -4.44 -16.87
N ARG A 201 -11.38 -3.86 -16.96
CA ARG A 201 -12.09 -3.60 -18.23
C ARG A 201 -11.36 -2.59 -19.10
N ILE A 202 -10.86 -1.49 -18.51
CA ILE A 202 -10.02 -0.52 -19.24
C ILE A 202 -8.79 -1.22 -19.84
N HIS A 203 -8.10 -2.03 -19.04
CA HIS A 203 -6.89 -2.72 -19.51
C HIS A 203 -7.17 -3.85 -20.51
N LYS A 204 -8.39 -4.41 -20.54
CA LYS A 204 -8.84 -5.34 -21.60
C LYS A 204 -9.19 -4.65 -22.90
N GLY A 205 -9.35 -3.31 -22.87
CA GLY A 205 -9.67 -2.51 -24.04
C GLY A 205 -11.15 -2.18 -24.24
N ASP A 206 -12.02 -2.38 -23.25
CA ASP A 206 -13.48 -2.19 -23.36
C ASP A 206 -13.86 -0.74 -23.72
N ILE A 207 -12.99 0.24 -23.44
CA ILE A 207 -13.16 1.64 -23.86
C ILE A 207 -12.29 2.04 -25.06
N GLY A 208 -11.58 1.07 -25.66
CA GLY A 208 -10.65 1.31 -26.75
C GLY A 208 -9.34 1.97 -26.29
N GLN A 209 -8.63 2.63 -27.21
CA GLN A 209 -7.40 3.35 -26.90
C GLN A 209 -7.69 4.59 -26.06
N LEU A 210 -6.91 4.82 -24.99
CA LEU A 210 -7.04 6.02 -24.15
C LEU A 210 -6.72 7.30 -24.97
N ILE A 211 -7.59 8.30 -24.83
CA ILE A 211 -7.45 9.62 -25.47
C ILE A 211 -6.93 10.63 -24.44
N THR A 212 -7.58 10.70 -23.27
CA THR A 212 -7.24 11.61 -22.18
C THR A 212 -7.78 11.09 -20.85
N VAL A 213 -7.14 11.50 -19.76
CA VAL A 213 -7.58 11.19 -18.39
C VAL A 213 -7.68 12.49 -17.58
N TYR A 214 -8.80 12.64 -16.87
CA TYR A 214 -9.00 13.71 -15.89
C TYR A 214 -8.94 13.12 -14.50
N ALA A 215 -8.19 13.75 -13.62
CA ALA A 215 -8.10 13.39 -12.22
C ALA A 215 -8.29 14.64 -11.36
N GLU A 216 -9.06 14.51 -10.28
CA GLU A 216 -9.24 15.60 -9.36
C GLU A 216 -9.29 15.13 -7.91
N TYR A 217 -8.86 16.03 -7.03
CA TYR A 217 -8.91 15.85 -5.58
C TYR A 217 -9.41 17.14 -4.95
N GLN A 218 -10.71 17.28 -4.84
CA GLN A 218 -11.37 18.46 -4.29
C GLN A 218 -11.89 18.14 -2.90
N THR A 219 -11.31 18.73 -1.87
CA THR A 219 -11.75 18.53 -0.49
C THR A 219 -11.75 19.84 0.29
N ASN A 220 -12.41 19.79 1.44
CA ASN A 220 -12.45 20.87 2.39
C ASN A 220 -11.10 21.09 3.10
N LEU A 221 -11.12 22.03 3.99
CA LEU A 221 -10.04 22.37 4.89
C LEU A 221 -9.63 21.18 5.76
N MET A 222 -8.40 20.69 5.58
CA MET A 222 -7.84 19.64 6.43
C MET A 222 -6.77 20.20 7.36
N PHE A 223 -6.62 19.59 8.56
CA PHE A 223 -5.55 19.91 9.51
C PHE A 223 -5.60 21.29 10.19
N GLU A 224 -6.78 21.92 10.28
CA GLU A 224 -6.95 23.20 10.99
C GLU A 224 -6.54 23.12 12.47
N ASP A 225 -6.88 22.01 13.14
CA ASP A 225 -6.50 21.76 14.51
C ASP A 225 -4.99 21.71 14.70
N ARG A 226 -4.26 21.20 13.73
CA ARG A 226 -2.79 21.10 13.73
C ARG A 226 -2.15 22.47 13.47
N ASP A 227 -2.71 23.27 12.58
CA ASP A 227 -2.26 24.64 12.38
C ASP A 227 -2.46 25.47 13.64
N ALA A 228 -3.60 25.33 14.30
CA ALA A 228 -3.88 26.00 15.57
C ALA A 228 -2.90 25.59 16.69
N GLN A 229 -2.49 24.33 16.72
CA GLN A 229 -1.45 23.85 17.65
C GLN A 229 -0.08 24.44 17.31
N LEU A 230 0.30 24.41 16.02
CA LEU A 230 1.59 24.93 15.57
C LEU A 230 1.74 26.43 15.84
N ARG A 231 0.65 27.22 15.73
CA ARG A 231 0.64 28.66 16.05
C ARG A 231 0.93 28.96 17.51
N LYS A 232 0.62 28.04 18.43
CA LYS A 232 0.89 28.25 19.86
C LYS A 232 2.37 28.17 20.19
N ASP A 233 3.13 27.29 19.51
CA ASP A 233 4.56 27.12 19.72
C ASP A 233 5.28 26.68 18.42
N PRO A 234 5.47 27.59 17.46
CA PRO A 234 5.97 27.26 16.12
C PRO A 234 7.45 26.84 16.09
N LYS A 235 8.19 27.08 17.18
CA LYS A 235 9.60 26.71 17.29
C LYS A 235 9.82 25.34 17.94
N ASN A 236 8.79 24.77 18.54
CA ASN A 236 8.87 23.50 19.22
C ASN A 236 8.88 22.33 18.21
N PRO A 237 9.96 21.52 18.15
CA PRO A 237 10.07 20.44 17.18
C PRO A 237 9.03 19.33 17.39
N GLU A 238 8.59 19.08 18.63
CA GLU A 238 7.54 18.10 18.91
C GLU A 238 6.17 18.58 18.41
N VAL A 239 5.86 19.87 18.55
CA VAL A 239 4.62 20.44 17.99
C VAL A 239 4.64 20.39 16.47
N ARG A 240 5.78 20.69 15.84
CA ARG A 240 5.97 20.54 14.40
C ARG A 240 5.77 19.09 13.97
N LEU A 241 6.36 18.12 14.69
CA LEU A 241 6.18 16.70 14.38
C LEU A 241 4.71 16.25 14.56
N ARG A 242 3.97 16.77 15.55
CA ARG A 242 2.52 16.51 15.67
C ARG A 242 1.75 17.06 14.48
N ALA A 243 2.16 18.20 13.95
CA ALA A 243 1.56 18.86 12.80
C ALA A 243 2.13 18.40 11.45
N TRP A 244 2.78 17.24 11.38
CA TRP A 244 3.51 16.73 10.22
C TRP A 244 2.76 16.83 8.89
N GLY A 245 1.42 16.72 8.89
CA GLY A 245 0.59 16.76 7.69
C GLY A 245 0.57 18.12 6.97
N ILE A 246 0.97 19.21 7.66
CA ILE A 246 1.13 20.56 7.08
C ILE A 246 2.61 20.97 6.95
N ASP A 247 3.53 20.08 7.28
CA ASP A 247 4.97 20.22 7.07
C ASP A 247 5.36 19.50 5.77
N ARG A 248 5.84 20.24 4.80
CA ARG A 248 6.16 19.74 3.47
C ARG A 248 7.24 18.66 3.48
N LEU A 249 8.26 18.80 4.34
CA LEU A 249 9.35 17.82 4.41
C LEU A 249 8.89 16.51 5.06
N LEU A 250 7.98 16.57 6.03
CA LEU A 250 7.48 15.38 6.73
C LEU A 250 6.36 14.66 5.99
N SER A 251 5.52 15.41 5.25
CA SER A 251 4.35 14.87 4.53
C SER A 251 4.60 14.58 3.06
N GLY A 252 5.58 15.24 2.44
CA GLY A 252 5.75 15.25 1.00
C GLY A 252 4.86 16.26 0.28
N ASP A 253 4.24 17.18 1.02
CA ASP A 253 3.21 18.11 0.56
C ASP A 253 1.85 17.43 0.32
N VAL A 254 0.81 18.25 0.23
CA VAL A 254 -0.58 17.83 0.00
C VAL A 254 -0.72 16.97 -1.24
N ILE A 255 -0.01 17.28 -2.31
CA ILE A 255 -0.05 16.50 -3.55
C ILE A 255 0.45 15.06 -3.34
N THR A 256 1.44 14.84 -2.49
CA THR A 256 1.99 13.51 -2.22
C THR A 256 1.21 12.81 -1.11
N GLU A 257 0.81 13.54 -0.06
CA GLU A 257 0.15 12.92 1.10
C GLU A 257 -1.34 12.64 0.83
N GLN A 258 -2.06 13.57 0.22
CA GLN A 258 -3.50 13.47 -0.01
C GLN A 258 -3.85 13.17 -1.47
N ASN A 259 -3.37 14.00 -2.39
CA ASN A 259 -3.81 13.93 -3.78
C ASN A 259 -3.31 12.67 -4.50
N ILE A 260 -2.37 11.95 -3.90
CA ILE A 260 -1.90 10.66 -4.41
C ILE A 260 -3.04 9.65 -4.61
N HIS A 261 -4.16 9.75 -3.88
CA HIS A 261 -5.29 8.85 -4.08
C HIS A 261 -5.88 8.94 -5.49
N ALA A 262 -6.03 10.14 -6.05
CA ALA A 262 -6.48 10.33 -7.42
C ALA A 262 -5.36 10.05 -8.43
N LEU A 263 -4.13 10.54 -8.16
CA LEU A 263 -2.98 10.33 -9.05
C LEU A 263 -2.56 8.85 -9.12
N ASP A 264 -2.74 8.07 -8.05
CA ASP A 264 -2.52 6.63 -8.05
C ASP A 264 -3.48 5.92 -9.01
N VAL A 265 -4.77 6.26 -8.98
CA VAL A 265 -5.76 5.68 -9.90
C VAL A 265 -5.47 6.10 -11.35
N ALA A 266 -5.12 7.36 -11.59
CA ALA A 266 -4.75 7.82 -12.92
C ALA A 266 -3.53 7.07 -13.49
N THR A 267 -2.48 6.89 -12.68
CA THR A 267 -1.30 6.11 -13.09
C THR A 267 -1.61 4.62 -13.24
N TRP A 268 -2.56 4.08 -12.48
CA TRP A 268 -3.02 2.70 -12.62
C TRP A 268 -3.80 2.51 -13.93
N ILE A 269 -4.69 3.46 -14.28
CA ILE A 269 -5.40 3.46 -15.58
C ILE A 269 -4.40 3.49 -16.75
N VAL A 270 -3.44 4.42 -16.72
CA VAL A 270 -2.45 4.59 -17.80
C VAL A 270 -1.44 3.45 -17.84
N ASN A 271 -1.08 2.90 -16.71
CA ASN A 271 -0.11 1.82 -16.50
C ASN A 271 1.26 2.06 -17.16
N ALA A 272 1.71 3.29 -17.21
CA ALA A 272 3.02 3.71 -17.74
C ALA A 272 3.66 4.76 -16.82
N ASP A 273 4.96 4.98 -16.96
CA ASP A 273 5.64 6.09 -16.32
C ASP A 273 5.38 7.38 -17.13
N PRO A 274 5.18 8.55 -16.46
CA PRO A 274 5.04 9.81 -17.17
C PRO A 274 6.37 10.22 -17.81
N ILE A 275 6.29 10.93 -18.94
CA ILE A 275 7.48 11.48 -19.62
C ILE A 275 7.89 12.78 -18.95
N LYS A 276 6.91 13.65 -18.61
CA LYS A 276 7.12 14.96 -18.03
C LYS A 276 5.83 15.46 -17.36
N ALA A 277 5.97 16.48 -16.52
CA ALA A 277 4.87 17.25 -16.00
C ALA A 277 5.10 18.74 -16.18
N TYR A 278 4.00 19.49 -16.26
CA TYR A 278 3.95 20.95 -16.28
C TYR A 278 2.76 21.40 -15.43
N GLY A 279 2.92 22.54 -14.73
CA GLY A 279 1.80 23.10 -14.01
C GLY A 279 2.20 24.11 -12.95
N THR A 280 1.23 24.40 -12.10
CA THR A 280 1.32 25.41 -11.06
C THR A 280 0.47 25.01 -9.86
N GLY A 281 0.48 25.82 -8.83
CA GLY A 281 -0.31 25.69 -7.63
C GLY A 281 0.02 26.83 -6.67
N GLY A 282 -0.35 26.69 -5.42
CA GLY A 282 -0.04 27.73 -4.45
C GLY A 282 -0.66 27.50 -3.08
N ARG A 283 -0.63 28.58 -2.29
CA ARG A 283 -1.21 28.68 -0.96
C ARG A 283 -2.24 29.79 -0.95
N ALA A 284 -3.50 29.43 -0.87
CA ALA A 284 -4.60 30.38 -0.71
C ALA A 284 -4.90 30.64 0.78
N ARG A 285 -4.52 29.71 1.67
CA ARG A 285 -4.82 29.79 3.09
C ARG A 285 -3.62 30.28 3.92
N PRO A 286 -3.86 31.05 4.97
CA PRO A 286 -2.81 31.56 5.84
C PRO A 286 -2.37 30.54 6.90
N PHE A 287 -2.01 29.32 6.50
CA PHE A 287 -1.40 28.34 7.39
C PHE A 287 0.00 28.73 7.79
N LEU A 288 0.40 28.33 9.00
CA LEU A 288 1.78 28.42 9.45
C LEU A 288 2.66 27.33 8.83
N GLY A 289 2.07 26.15 8.54
CA GLY A 289 2.74 25.09 7.76
C GLY A 289 3.13 25.58 6.36
N ASP A 290 4.01 24.85 5.67
CA ASP A 290 4.60 25.26 4.39
C ASP A 290 4.07 24.48 3.17
N CYS A 291 3.10 23.58 3.36
CA CYS A 291 2.43 22.88 2.27
C CYS A 291 1.59 23.83 1.41
N TRP A 292 1.51 23.53 0.13
CA TRP A 292 0.53 24.16 -0.76
C TRP A 292 -0.85 23.54 -0.56
N ASP A 293 -1.91 24.26 -0.91
CA ASP A 293 -3.29 23.82 -0.73
C ASP A 293 -4.06 23.61 -2.04
N HIS A 294 -3.45 23.91 -3.18
CA HIS A 294 -4.02 23.64 -4.49
C HIS A 294 -2.96 23.43 -5.56
N PHE A 295 -3.28 22.59 -6.54
CA PHE A 295 -2.44 22.26 -7.69
C PHE A 295 -3.27 22.20 -8.97
N SER A 296 -2.63 22.58 -10.10
CA SER A 296 -3.16 22.40 -11.46
C SER A 296 -2.03 21.92 -12.36
N LEU A 297 -2.11 20.69 -12.86
CA LEU A 297 -1.00 19.97 -13.46
C LEU A 297 -1.42 19.24 -14.72
N LEU A 298 -0.48 19.11 -15.66
CA LEU A 298 -0.56 18.22 -16.82
C LEU A 298 0.61 17.24 -16.75
N PHE A 299 0.29 15.95 -16.79
CA PHE A 299 1.26 14.87 -16.91
C PHE A 299 1.19 14.29 -18.33
N TYR A 300 2.32 14.25 -19.00
CA TYR A 300 2.45 13.71 -20.36
C TYR A 300 2.96 12.28 -20.26
N PHE A 301 2.28 11.38 -20.95
CA PHE A 301 2.61 9.96 -21.03
C PHE A 301 2.94 9.55 -22.46
N PRO A 302 3.45 8.31 -22.70
CA PRO A 302 3.65 7.80 -24.05
C PRO A 302 2.38 7.88 -24.90
N ASN A 303 2.53 7.86 -26.21
CA ASN A 303 1.45 7.92 -27.20
C ASN A 303 0.59 9.20 -27.14
N ASN A 304 1.19 10.33 -26.76
CA ASN A 304 0.53 11.63 -26.61
C ASN A 304 -0.62 11.65 -25.61
N LEU A 305 -0.68 10.68 -24.70
CA LEU A 305 -1.69 10.67 -23.64
C LEU A 305 -1.36 11.74 -22.60
N VAL A 306 -2.38 12.52 -22.22
CA VAL A 306 -2.28 13.54 -21.19
C VAL A 306 -3.22 13.20 -20.04
N VAL A 307 -2.69 13.25 -18.82
CA VAL A 307 -3.47 13.28 -17.59
C VAL A 307 -3.50 14.72 -17.10
N SER A 308 -4.69 15.33 -17.05
CA SER A 308 -4.89 16.63 -16.40
C SER A 308 -5.35 16.40 -14.96
N PHE A 309 -4.72 17.14 -14.04
CA PHE A 309 -4.98 17.01 -12.61
C PHE A 309 -5.23 18.39 -11.98
N THR A 310 -6.29 18.44 -11.17
CA THR A 310 -6.56 19.63 -10.33
C THR A 310 -6.86 19.21 -8.90
N SER A 311 -6.47 20.05 -7.95
CA SER A 311 -6.81 19.82 -6.55
C SER A 311 -7.03 21.12 -5.78
N LYS A 312 -7.88 21.05 -4.76
CA LYS A 312 -7.97 22.02 -3.68
C LYS A 312 -8.13 21.32 -2.34
N GLN A 313 -7.47 21.86 -1.32
CA GLN A 313 -7.74 21.55 0.08
C GLN A 313 -8.03 22.85 0.85
N ALA A 314 -8.87 23.64 0.27
CA ALA A 314 -9.31 24.94 0.77
C ALA A 314 -10.76 25.18 0.33
N GLY A 315 -11.45 26.04 1.07
CA GLY A 315 -12.84 26.37 0.77
C GLY A 315 -13.82 25.30 1.27
N PHE A 316 -15.08 25.52 0.91
CA PHE A 316 -16.22 24.75 1.38
C PHE A 316 -17.22 24.58 0.23
N GLY A 317 -18.05 23.54 0.26
CA GLY A 317 -19.23 23.39 -0.58
C GLY A 317 -19.14 22.41 -1.73
N PHE A 318 -17.93 21.92 -2.09
CA PHE A 318 -17.77 20.88 -3.12
C PHE A 318 -16.57 20.01 -2.82
N ASP A 319 -16.81 18.74 -2.65
CA ASP A 319 -15.79 17.70 -2.48
C ASP A 319 -15.97 16.65 -3.57
N ASP A 320 -14.86 16.31 -4.24
CA ASP A 320 -14.81 15.23 -5.23
C ASP A 320 -13.40 14.66 -5.33
N ILE A 321 -13.31 13.34 -5.33
CA ILE A 321 -12.05 12.62 -5.56
C ILE A 321 -12.35 11.63 -6.68
N MET A 322 -12.05 12.02 -7.91
CA MET A 322 -12.51 11.33 -9.10
C MET A 322 -11.39 11.16 -10.12
N VAL A 323 -11.47 10.08 -10.91
CA VAL A 323 -10.67 9.92 -12.13
C VAL A 323 -11.56 9.43 -13.26
N ARG A 324 -11.57 10.17 -14.37
CA ARG A 324 -12.32 9.86 -15.58
C ARG A 324 -11.39 9.61 -16.75
N ALA A 325 -11.54 8.47 -17.40
CA ALA A 325 -10.76 8.07 -18.58
C ALA A 325 -11.66 8.06 -19.82
N HIS A 326 -11.27 8.77 -20.86
CA HIS A 326 -11.92 8.75 -22.17
C HIS A 326 -11.11 7.89 -23.14
N GLY A 327 -11.76 6.92 -23.72
CA GLY A 327 -11.22 6.07 -24.78
C GLY A 327 -11.94 6.26 -26.10
N THR A 328 -11.46 5.63 -27.15
CA THR A 328 -12.01 5.76 -28.52
C THR A 328 -13.40 5.16 -28.68
N THR A 329 -13.80 4.23 -27.81
CA THR A 329 -15.09 3.52 -27.89
C THR A 329 -15.93 3.64 -26.63
N GLY A 330 -15.40 4.26 -25.55
CA GLY A 330 -16.11 4.38 -24.29
C GLY A 330 -15.45 5.34 -23.32
N THR A 331 -16.07 5.48 -22.16
CA THR A 331 -15.61 6.31 -21.03
C THR A 331 -15.78 5.53 -19.74
N ALA A 332 -14.84 5.68 -18.83
CA ALA A 332 -14.92 5.12 -17.48
C ALA A 332 -14.63 6.19 -16.43
N GLU A 333 -15.25 6.04 -15.27
CA GLU A 333 -15.02 6.92 -14.13
C GLU A 333 -14.92 6.12 -12.85
N THR A 334 -14.02 6.54 -11.99
CA THR A 334 -13.93 6.07 -10.60
C THR A 334 -14.15 7.25 -9.67
N ASN A 335 -14.97 7.06 -8.63
CA ASN A 335 -15.25 8.08 -7.63
C ASN A 335 -15.02 7.51 -6.24
N TYR A 336 -14.37 8.29 -5.36
CA TYR A 336 -13.97 7.84 -4.03
C TYR A 336 -15.14 7.70 -3.06
N GLY A 337 -16.20 8.42 -3.27
CA GLY A 337 -17.41 8.35 -2.45
C GLY A 337 -18.64 8.29 -3.32
N GLY A 338 -18.92 7.16 -3.95
CA GLY A 338 -20.07 7.06 -4.85
C GLY A 338 -20.02 5.82 -5.74
N LYS A 339 -19.86 6.01 -7.05
CA LYS A 339 -19.89 4.91 -8.02
C LYS A 339 -18.66 4.92 -8.91
N CYS A 340 -18.20 3.73 -9.25
CA CYS A 340 -17.36 3.50 -10.40
C CYS A 340 -18.24 3.03 -11.56
N TRP A 341 -18.03 3.56 -12.75
CA TRP A 341 -18.79 3.14 -13.92
C TRP A 341 -17.92 3.08 -15.18
N LEU A 342 -18.35 2.28 -16.14
CA LEU A 342 -17.79 2.20 -17.48
C LEU A 342 -18.95 2.11 -18.45
N HIS A 343 -18.96 2.99 -19.45
CA HIS A 343 -19.90 2.97 -20.55
C HIS A 343 -19.16 2.91 -21.87
N SER A 344 -19.39 1.88 -22.64
CA SER A 344 -18.88 1.72 -24.00
C SER A 344 -20.01 1.39 -24.98
N ARG A 345 -19.68 1.22 -26.24
CA ARG A 345 -20.70 0.83 -27.25
C ARG A 345 -21.24 -0.58 -26.99
N GLU A 346 -20.49 -1.44 -26.35
CA GLU A 346 -20.77 -2.87 -26.22
C GLU A 346 -21.16 -3.26 -24.79
N ASP A 347 -20.76 -2.45 -23.79
CA ASP A 347 -20.94 -2.82 -22.39
C ASP A 347 -21.14 -1.63 -21.47
N VAL A 348 -21.85 -1.88 -20.36
CA VAL A 348 -22.09 -0.92 -19.28
C VAL A 348 -21.82 -1.61 -17.95
N PHE A 349 -20.97 -1.00 -17.14
CA PHE A 349 -20.71 -1.42 -15.77
C PHE A 349 -21.02 -0.29 -14.79
N ASN A 350 -21.60 -0.64 -13.64
CA ASN A 350 -21.79 0.24 -12.50
C ASN A 350 -21.43 -0.54 -11.22
N GLY A 351 -20.50 -0.02 -10.44
CA GLY A 351 -20.05 -0.58 -9.17
C GLY A 351 -20.16 0.46 -8.06
N ASP A 352 -20.42 0.00 -6.84
CA ASP A 352 -20.54 0.85 -5.67
C ASP A 352 -19.19 0.99 -4.95
N THR A 353 -18.89 2.20 -4.48
CA THR A 353 -17.68 2.51 -3.71
C THR A 353 -18.00 3.00 -2.30
N ASP A 354 -19.23 2.81 -1.81
CA ASP A 354 -19.64 3.22 -0.48
C ASP A 354 -18.68 2.63 0.57
N ASN A 355 -18.26 3.50 1.49
CA ASN A 355 -17.33 3.17 2.55
C ASN A 355 -15.96 2.62 2.08
N ILE A 356 -15.48 3.06 0.91
CA ILE A 356 -14.17 2.67 0.35
C ILE A 356 -13.03 2.79 1.38
N TYR A 357 -13.13 3.80 2.25
CA TYR A 357 -12.12 4.08 3.26
C TYR A 357 -11.92 2.89 4.23
N GLN A 358 -12.99 2.24 4.65
CA GLN A 358 -12.94 1.08 5.52
C GLN A 358 -12.81 -0.22 4.74
N VAL A 359 -13.69 -0.46 3.78
CA VAL A 359 -13.75 -1.72 3.01
C VAL A 359 -12.44 -1.99 2.28
N GLY A 360 -11.85 -0.97 1.66
CA GLY A 360 -10.56 -1.12 0.97
C GLY A 360 -9.42 -1.52 1.91
N VAL A 361 -9.37 -0.94 3.11
CA VAL A 361 -8.37 -1.30 4.12
C VAL A 361 -8.60 -2.72 4.66
N GLU A 362 -9.83 -3.08 5.00
CA GLU A 362 -10.16 -4.44 5.46
C GLU A 362 -9.74 -5.50 4.43
N LYS A 363 -9.97 -5.23 3.15
CA LYS A 363 -9.51 -6.11 2.05
C LYS A 363 -7.99 -6.15 1.92
N ASN A 364 -7.29 -5.02 2.07
CA ASN A 364 -5.83 -5.00 2.09
C ASN A 364 -5.26 -5.81 3.25
N ILE A 365 -5.86 -5.70 4.45
CA ILE A 365 -5.46 -6.49 5.63
C ILE A 365 -5.69 -8.00 5.39
N ALA A 366 -6.83 -8.36 4.82
CA ALA A 366 -7.12 -9.75 4.46
C ALA A 366 -6.14 -10.29 3.41
N SER A 367 -5.86 -9.50 2.36
CA SER A 367 -4.88 -9.87 1.34
C SER A 367 -3.47 -9.99 1.90
N PHE A 368 -3.08 -9.14 2.86
CA PHE A 368 -1.78 -9.24 3.52
C PHE A 368 -1.64 -10.55 4.33
N PHE A 369 -2.72 -10.98 4.98
CA PHE A 369 -2.76 -12.31 5.61
C PHE A 369 -2.58 -13.43 4.59
N GLU A 370 -3.26 -13.34 3.45
CA GLU A 370 -3.11 -14.32 2.38
C GLU A 370 -1.71 -14.34 1.79
N ASP A 371 -1.10 -13.18 1.54
CA ASP A 371 0.29 -13.09 1.05
C ASP A 371 1.25 -13.83 1.99
N ILE A 372 1.09 -13.63 3.32
CA ILE A 372 1.95 -14.28 4.32
C ILE A 372 1.69 -15.80 4.36
N THR A 373 0.43 -16.21 4.46
CA THR A 373 0.07 -17.62 4.67
C THR A 373 0.24 -18.49 3.43
N LYS A 374 0.02 -17.91 2.24
CA LYS A 374 0.25 -18.58 0.95
C LYS A 374 1.69 -18.40 0.45
N SER A 375 2.54 -17.68 1.20
CA SER A 375 3.91 -17.35 0.81
C SER A 375 3.99 -16.62 -0.53
N ASP A 376 2.99 -15.78 -0.84
CA ASP A 376 3.07 -14.89 -2.00
C ASP A 376 3.95 -13.68 -1.66
N CYS A 377 5.21 -13.80 -2.00
CA CYS A 377 6.22 -12.76 -1.81
C CYS A 377 6.56 -12.04 -3.13
N SER A 378 5.64 -12.02 -4.08
CA SER A 378 5.77 -11.25 -5.34
C SER A 378 5.84 -9.75 -5.09
N ASN A 379 5.21 -9.29 -4.00
CA ASN A 379 5.18 -7.90 -3.55
C ASN A 379 4.69 -6.94 -4.64
N SER A 380 3.68 -7.40 -5.38
CA SER A 380 3.14 -6.78 -6.60
C SER A 380 2.65 -5.34 -6.40
N THR A 381 2.32 -4.95 -5.16
CA THR A 381 1.86 -3.58 -4.84
C THR A 381 2.99 -2.55 -4.78
N VAL A 382 4.26 -2.96 -4.60
CA VAL A 382 5.38 -2.03 -4.37
C VAL A 382 5.69 -1.19 -5.62
N LYS A 383 5.94 -1.84 -6.76
CA LYS A 383 6.31 -1.14 -8.00
C LYS A 383 5.27 -0.10 -8.44
N PRO A 384 3.97 -0.42 -8.53
CA PRO A 384 2.96 0.57 -8.90
C PRO A 384 2.82 1.69 -7.86
N SER A 385 2.96 1.41 -6.56
CA SER A 385 2.90 2.43 -5.50
C SER A 385 4.08 3.41 -5.59
N VAL A 386 5.28 2.91 -5.86
CA VAL A 386 6.47 3.74 -6.09
C VAL A 386 6.28 4.63 -7.33
N ARG A 387 5.74 4.09 -8.44
CA ARG A 387 5.42 4.87 -9.64
C ARG A 387 4.46 6.02 -9.31
N SER A 388 3.37 5.72 -8.63
CA SER A 388 2.36 6.73 -8.25
C SER A 388 2.98 7.82 -7.37
N ASN A 389 3.79 7.43 -6.41
CA ASN A 389 4.46 8.39 -5.53
C ASN A 389 5.47 9.26 -6.30
N LEU A 390 6.29 8.69 -7.18
CA LEU A 390 7.21 9.44 -8.04
C LEU A 390 6.44 10.39 -8.99
N THR A 391 5.26 10.00 -9.46
CA THR A 391 4.40 10.87 -10.28
C THR A 391 3.93 12.08 -9.48
N THR A 392 3.54 11.93 -8.21
CA THR A 392 3.21 13.09 -7.36
C THR A 392 4.41 14.00 -7.14
N ILE A 393 5.61 13.42 -6.93
CA ILE A 393 6.85 14.19 -6.76
C ILE A 393 7.21 14.94 -8.05
N LEU A 394 7.01 14.34 -9.22
CA LEU A 394 7.20 15.00 -10.51
C LEU A 394 6.28 16.22 -10.65
N GLY A 395 4.99 16.06 -10.40
CA GLY A 395 4.00 17.14 -10.45
C GLY A 395 4.32 18.24 -9.45
N ARG A 396 4.64 17.88 -8.21
CA ARG A 396 5.09 18.82 -7.19
C ARG A 396 6.30 19.63 -7.65
N THR A 397 7.31 18.96 -8.19
CA THR A 397 8.54 19.61 -8.63
C THR A 397 8.28 20.56 -9.78
N ALA A 398 7.43 20.19 -10.74
CA ALA A 398 7.02 21.05 -11.85
C ALA A 398 6.26 22.28 -11.37
N ALA A 399 5.30 22.10 -10.44
CA ALA A 399 4.51 23.19 -9.87
C ALA A 399 5.38 24.20 -9.12
N TYR A 400 6.25 23.74 -8.22
CA TYR A 400 7.16 24.63 -7.48
C TYR A 400 8.19 25.33 -8.36
N LYS A 401 8.59 24.70 -9.47
CA LYS A 401 9.45 25.34 -10.48
C LYS A 401 8.70 26.37 -11.32
N GLY A 402 7.38 26.26 -11.43
CA GLY A 402 6.56 27.05 -12.35
C GLY A 402 6.85 26.73 -13.82
N GLY A 403 7.17 25.46 -14.13
CA GLY A 403 7.57 25.07 -15.48
C GLY A 403 7.66 23.55 -15.66
N GLU A 404 8.10 23.15 -16.86
CA GLU A 404 8.25 21.75 -17.22
C GLU A 404 9.38 21.06 -16.43
N VAL A 405 9.13 19.82 -16.00
CA VAL A 405 10.13 18.89 -15.46
C VAL A 405 9.94 17.54 -16.12
N THR A 406 11.02 16.95 -16.68
CA THR A 406 10.96 15.60 -17.23
C THR A 406 11.19 14.55 -16.15
N TRP A 407 10.67 13.34 -16.40
CA TRP A 407 10.88 12.18 -15.54
C TRP A 407 12.36 11.86 -15.36
N GLU A 408 13.11 11.94 -16.45
CA GLU A 408 14.57 11.72 -16.41
C GLU A 408 15.28 12.78 -15.56
N GLN A 409 14.92 14.07 -15.71
CA GLN A 409 15.49 15.15 -14.90
C GLN A 409 15.20 14.95 -13.43
N LEU A 410 13.97 14.52 -13.06
CA LEU A 410 13.59 14.23 -11.70
C LEU A 410 14.46 13.10 -11.11
N LEU A 411 14.54 11.96 -11.80
CA LEU A 411 15.29 10.81 -11.33
C LEU A 411 16.80 11.08 -11.26
N LYS A 412 17.35 11.82 -12.25
CA LYS A 412 18.76 12.22 -12.27
C LYS A 412 19.13 13.20 -11.16
N LYS A 413 18.24 14.16 -10.86
CA LYS A 413 18.44 15.10 -9.74
C LYS A 413 18.49 14.36 -8.41
N ASN A 414 17.68 13.33 -8.25
CA ASN A 414 17.62 12.43 -7.10
C ASN A 414 17.69 13.18 -5.75
N GLU A 415 16.95 14.28 -5.64
CA GLU A 415 17.00 15.20 -4.52
C GLU A 415 16.46 14.56 -3.25
N LYS A 416 17.30 14.50 -2.22
CA LYS A 416 16.91 14.04 -0.89
C LYS A 416 16.37 15.21 -0.07
N TRP A 417 15.22 15.03 0.53
CA TRP A 417 14.67 15.97 1.50
C TRP A 417 15.12 15.60 2.91
N VAL A 418 15.60 16.61 3.66
CA VAL A 418 16.11 16.42 5.01
C VAL A 418 15.32 17.34 5.95
N ALA A 419 14.50 16.73 6.81
CA ALA A 419 13.79 17.45 7.86
C ALA A 419 14.75 17.76 9.03
N ASP A 420 14.60 18.96 9.60
CA ASP A 420 15.30 19.29 10.85
C ASP A 420 14.60 18.58 12.02
N LEU A 421 15.26 17.57 12.54
CA LEU A 421 14.82 16.79 13.69
C LEU A 421 15.54 17.15 14.98
N LYS A 422 16.31 18.26 14.97
CA LYS A 422 17.07 18.71 16.14
C LYS A 422 16.12 19.03 17.30
N GLY A 423 16.47 18.53 18.48
CA GLY A 423 15.66 18.69 19.69
C GLY A 423 14.61 17.60 19.90
N LEU A 424 14.41 16.68 18.94
CA LEU A 424 13.61 15.48 19.17
C LEU A 424 14.44 14.40 19.88
N LYS A 425 13.75 13.56 20.66
CA LYS A 425 14.37 12.45 21.40
C LYS A 425 14.71 11.32 20.42
N GLY A 426 15.97 10.86 20.46
CA GLY A 426 16.50 9.77 19.62
C GLY A 426 16.11 8.37 20.09
#